data_878e41f9665db1c0175601588c3ff4e7
#
_entry.id   878e41f9665db1c0175601588c3ff4e7
#
_cell.length_a   1.000
_cell.length_b   1.000
_cell.length_c   1.000
_cell.angle_alpha   90.00
_cell.angle_beta   90.00
_cell.angle_gamma   90.00
#
_symmetry.space_group_name_H-M   'P 1'
#
loop_
_entity.id
_entity.type
_entity.pdbx_description
1 polymer ?
#
loop_
_entity_poly.entity_id
_entity_poly.type
_entity_poly.pdbx_seq_one_letter_code
_entity_poly.pdbx_strand_id
1 'polypeptide(L)'
;MTASYEDYDTAIKAFWAGRDLQAQKQSESGKTDAGTRGSVTGGLHLSALQELIAREFLPLADLGATVRQSGIIPLPGYYRRAKNWDVVVTYNDILVAAIECKSQVGSFANNFNNRTEEAIGNAVDLWRAYEAGLLGKTRPWLGFVFVVEHAPGSTTIVRDQGKPLYSPDPVFDNSSYTRRYQILFDRLVRERLYDAACLISSAKGEGIYDEPLPEVSTRNLTAAITGRVAYIQGLA
;
A
#
# COMPACT_ATOMS: atom_id res chain seq x y z
N MET A 1 12.99 17.22 -2.57
CA MET A 1 13.98 16.27 -2.03
C MET A 1 13.37 14.89 -2.07
N THR A 2 14.06 13.91 -2.63
CA THR A 2 13.65 12.50 -2.66
C THR A 2 13.77 11.89 -1.26
N ALA A 3 12.81 11.05 -0.87
CA ALA A 3 12.84 10.38 0.43
C ALA A 3 14.01 9.40 0.53
N SER A 4 14.70 9.41 1.66
CA SER A 4 15.79 8.49 1.99
C SER A 4 15.24 7.23 2.70
N TYR A 5 16.10 6.22 2.85
CA TYR A 5 15.76 5.04 3.67
C TYR A 5 15.43 5.44 5.12
N GLU A 6 16.19 6.39 5.68
CA GLU A 6 15.98 6.90 7.05
C GLU A 6 14.64 7.61 7.21
N ASP A 7 14.16 8.30 6.17
CA ASP A 7 12.81 8.91 6.19
C ASP A 7 11.73 7.83 6.25
N TYR A 8 11.86 6.77 5.45
CA TYR A 8 10.94 5.63 5.51
C TYR A 8 11.02 4.90 6.85
N ASP A 9 12.21 4.65 7.37
CA ASP A 9 12.40 4.02 8.68
C ASP A 9 11.72 4.83 9.81
N THR A 10 11.87 6.15 9.76
CA THR A 10 11.20 7.07 10.69
C THR A 10 9.67 6.99 10.57
N ALA A 11 9.13 6.94 9.34
CA ALA A 11 7.70 6.80 9.10
C ALA A 11 7.16 5.46 9.62
N ILE A 12 7.94 4.37 9.51
CA ILE A 12 7.59 3.05 10.04
C ILE A 12 7.64 3.02 11.58
N LYS A 13 8.58 3.71 12.21
CA LYS A 13 8.58 3.89 13.68
C LYS A 13 7.32 4.63 14.13
N ALA A 14 6.93 5.70 13.42
CA ALA A 14 5.68 6.43 13.69
C ALA A 14 4.44 5.55 13.49
N PHE A 15 4.44 4.64 12.51
CA PHE A 15 3.39 3.65 12.31
C PHE A 15 3.16 2.79 13.56
N TRP A 16 4.22 2.25 14.18
CA TRP A 16 4.11 1.46 15.40
C TRP A 16 3.63 2.28 16.59
N ALA A 17 4.18 3.47 16.79
CA ALA A 17 3.75 4.38 17.84
C ALA A 17 2.25 4.71 17.73
N GLY A 18 1.75 4.97 16.51
CA GLY A 18 0.33 5.20 16.24
C GLY A 18 -0.54 4.00 16.59
N ARG A 19 -0.09 2.77 16.32
CA ARG A 19 -0.80 1.54 16.65
C ARG A 19 -0.86 1.29 18.16
N ASP A 20 0.23 1.54 18.88
CA ASP A 20 0.27 1.37 20.32
C ASP A 20 -0.67 2.38 21.04
N LEU A 21 -0.73 3.63 20.57
CA LEU A 21 -1.69 4.62 21.07
C LEU A 21 -3.15 4.19 20.82
N GLN A 22 -3.44 3.58 19.67
CA GLN A 22 -4.78 3.06 19.37
C GLN A 22 -5.14 1.89 20.29
N ALA A 23 -4.20 0.97 20.52
CA ALA A 23 -4.41 -0.17 21.42
C ALA A 23 -4.67 0.29 22.88
N GLN A 24 -3.94 1.29 23.35
CA GLN A 24 -4.16 1.89 24.67
C GLN A 24 -5.56 2.51 24.79
N LYS A 25 -5.97 3.35 23.84
CA LYS A 25 -7.30 3.97 23.82
C LYS A 25 -8.42 2.94 23.78
N GLN A 26 -8.22 1.82 23.07
CA GLN A 26 -9.20 0.73 23.01
C GLN A 26 -9.33 0.00 24.35
N SER A 27 -8.20 -0.24 25.05
CA SER A 27 -8.21 -0.85 26.39
C SER A 27 -8.89 0.05 27.44
N GLU A 28 -8.67 1.35 27.38
CA GLU A 28 -9.27 2.34 28.29
C GLU A 28 -10.77 2.51 28.07
N SER A 29 -11.25 2.34 26.83
CA SER A 29 -12.67 2.51 26.48
C SER A 29 -13.58 1.36 26.94
N GLY A 30 -13.04 0.25 27.44
CA GLY A 30 -13.77 -0.93 27.93
C GLY A 30 -14.64 -1.64 26.90
N LYS A 31 -14.61 -1.23 25.63
CA LYS A 31 -15.38 -1.83 24.54
C LYS A 31 -14.64 -3.04 23.99
N THR A 32 -14.80 -4.16 24.66
CA THR A 32 -14.26 -5.47 24.25
C THR A 32 -14.90 -6.01 22.95
N ASP A 33 -15.97 -5.40 22.47
CA ASP A 33 -16.80 -5.97 21.40
C ASP A 33 -16.67 -5.26 20.02
N ALA A 34 -15.86 -4.22 19.94
CA ALA A 34 -15.45 -3.70 18.64
C ALA A 34 -14.21 -4.49 18.18
N GLY A 35 -14.44 -5.70 17.69
CA GLY A 35 -13.37 -6.50 17.09
C GLY A 35 -12.44 -5.64 16.23
N THR A 36 -11.30 -6.16 15.83
CA THR A 36 -10.22 -5.52 15.03
C THR A 36 -10.64 -4.42 14.02
N ARG A 37 -11.95 -4.29 13.74
CA ARG A 37 -12.56 -3.22 12.93
C ARG A 37 -12.41 -1.82 13.54
N GLY A 38 -12.46 -1.67 14.86
CA GLY A 38 -12.29 -0.36 15.52
C GLY A 38 -10.86 0.18 15.43
N SER A 39 -9.87 -0.70 15.39
CA SER A 39 -8.46 -0.32 15.21
C SER A 39 -8.11 0.01 13.75
N VAL A 40 -8.94 -0.45 12.81
CA VAL A 40 -8.75 -0.25 11.36
C VAL A 40 -9.44 1.03 10.87
N THR A 41 -10.48 1.52 11.56
CA THR A 41 -11.25 2.70 11.13
C THR A 41 -10.50 4.02 11.27
N GLY A 42 -9.30 4.05 11.85
CA GLY A 42 -8.55 5.27 12.06
C GLY A 42 -7.47 5.60 11.04
N GLY A 43 -7.05 4.72 10.12
CA GLY A 43 -6.01 5.02 9.09
C GLY A 43 -4.76 5.79 9.57
N LEU A 44 -4.83 6.38 10.77
CA LEU A 44 -3.86 7.31 11.36
C LEU A 44 -2.47 6.70 11.54
N HIS A 45 -2.38 5.40 11.71
CA HIS A 45 -1.09 4.71 11.87
C HIS A 45 -0.24 4.71 10.59
N LEU A 46 -0.85 4.88 9.40
CA LEU A 46 -0.14 4.99 8.12
C LEU A 46 0.07 6.44 7.67
N SER A 47 -0.43 7.43 8.42
CA SER A 47 -0.40 8.85 8.01
C SER A 47 1.02 9.36 7.75
N ALA A 48 2.01 9.02 8.58
CA ALA A 48 3.39 9.44 8.38
C ALA A 48 3.98 8.87 7.07
N LEU A 49 3.65 7.63 6.72
CA LEU A 49 4.07 7.01 5.46
C LEU A 49 3.36 7.65 4.26
N GLN A 50 2.06 7.92 4.37
CA GLN A 50 1.28 8.60 3.34
C GLN A 50 1.80 10.03 3.10
N GLU A 51 2.13 10.75 4.17
CA GLU A 51 2.71 12.10 4.10
C GLU A 51 4.10 12.09 3.44
N LEU A 52 4.94 11.12 3.82
CA LEU A 52 6.26 10.95 3.20
C LEU A 52 6.16 10.75 1.69
N ILE A 53 5.28 9.84 1.26
CA ILE A 53 5.04 9.56 -0.17
C ILE A 53 4.47 10.79 -0.88
N ALA A 54 3.52 11.50 -0.27
CA ALA A 54 2.93 12.71 -0.86
C ALA A 54 3.99 13.81 -1.06
N ARG A 55 4.95 13.96 -0.13
CA ARG A 55 6.05 14.92 -0.25
C ARG A 55 6.92 14.70 -1.49
N GLU A 56 7.06 13.47 -1.98
CA GLU A 56 7.84 13.20 -3.18
C GLU A 56 7.23 13.79 -4.46
N PHE A 57 5.93 14.11 -4.44
CA PHE A 57 5.23 14.77 -5.54
C PHE A 57 5.22 16.32 -5.42
N LEU A 58 5.70 16.89 -4.32
CA LEU A 58 5.72 18.36 -4.14
C LEU A 58 6.47 19.13 -5.24
N PRO A 59 7.50 18.57 -5.93
CA PRO A 59 8.09 19.27 -7.07
C PRO A 59 7.10 19.60 -8.21
N LEU A 60 5.92 19.00 -8.22
CA LEU A 60 4.84 19.35 -9.14
C LEU A 60 3.93 20.50 -8.63
N ALA A 61 4.03 20.87 -7.36
CA ALA A 61 3.18 21.93 -6.79
C ALA A 61 3.46 23.28 -7.44
N ASP A 62 4.73 23.56 -7.79
CA ASP A 62 5.12 24.78 -8.51
C ASP A 62 4.50 24.88 -9.91
N LEU A 63 4.09 23.76 -10.47
CA LEU A 63 3.34 23.69 -11.75
C LEU A 63 1.82 23.78 -11.55
N GLY A 64 1.35 23.88 -10.31
CA GLY A 64 -0.07 23.91 -9.97
C GLY A 64 -0.71 22.54 -9.72
N ALA A 65 0.08 21.48 -9.52
CA ALA A 65 -0.45 20.18 -9.14
C ALA A 65 -1.04 20.22 -7.72
N THR A 66 -2.10 19.44 -7.51
CA THR A 66 -2.70 19.25 -6.19
C THR A 66 -2.32 17.89 -5.66
N VAL A 67 -1.70 17.84 -4.47
CA VAL A 67 -1.34 16.61 -3.73
C VAL A 67 -2.26 16.49 -2.54
N ARG A 68 -2.95 15.35 -2.40
CA ARG A 68 -3.87 15.06 -1.30
C ARG A 68 -3.49 13.74 -0.66
N GLN A 69 -3.32 13.70 0.68
CA GLN A 69 -3.02 12.49 1.46
C GLN A 69 -3.90 12.33 2.70
N SER A 70 -4.90 13.18 2.88
CA SER A 70 -5.79 13.11 4.04
C SER A 70 -7.23 13.43 3.67
N GLY A 71 -8.17 12.93 4.48
CA GLY A 71 -9.58 13.12 4.26
C GLY A 71 -10.19 12.10 3.29
N ILE A 72 -11.33 12.46 2.70
CA ILE A 72 -12.03 11.63 1.74
C ILE A 72 -11.59 12.04 0.35
N ILE A 73 -10.85 11.17 -0.34
CA ILE A 73 -10.31 11.43 -1.69
C ILE A 73 -10.86 10.37 -2.65
N PRO A 74 -12.13 10.49 -3.07
CA PRO A 74 -12.75 9.51 -3.94
C PRO A 74 -12.31 9.70 -5.38
N LEU A 75 -11.91 8.62 -6.04
CA LEU A 75 -11.84 8.52 -7.48
C LEU A 75 -12.97 7.63 -7.99
N PRO A 76 -13.53 7.89 -9.18
CA PRO A 76 -14.57 7.04 -9.74
C PRO A 76 -14.02 5.62 -9.97
N GLY A 77 -14.82 4.62 -9.67
CA GLY A 77 -14.54 3.23 -10.01
C GLY A 77 -15.34 2.81 -11.25
N TYR A 78 -15.02 1.65 -11.77
CA TYR A 78 -15.79 1.00 -12.84
C TYR A 78 -16.82 0.03 -12.30
N TYR A 79 -16.43 -0.79 -11.32
CA TYR A 79 -17.29 -1.79 -10.68
C TYR A 79 -18.00 -1.25 -9.43
N ARG A 80 -17.69 -0.04 -9.02
CA ARG A 80 -18.28 0.68 -7.87
C ARG A 80 -18.33 2.17 -8.16
N ARG A 81 -19.21 2.88 -7.44
CA ARG A 81 -19.37 4.32 -7.66
C ARG A 81 -18.08 5.10 -7.48
N ALA A 82 -17.35 4.83 -6.42
CA ALA A 82 -16.07 5.46 -6.12
C ALA A 82 -15.28 4.65 -5.09
N LYS A 83 -13.96 4.89 -5.05
CA LYS A 83 -13.04 4.41 -4.01
C LYS A 83 -12.24 5.58 -3.46
N ASN A 84 -12.11 5.64 -2.13
CA ASN A 84 -11.16 6.54 -1.48
C ASN A 84 -9.75 5.96 -1.57
N TRP A 85 -8.80 6.80 -1.97
CA TRP A 85 -7.38 6.49 -2.06
C TRP A 85 -6.61 7.21 -0.98
N ASP A 86 -5.44 6.68 -0.59
CA ASP A 86 -4.64 7.25 0.50
C ASP A 86 -3.83 8.47 0.04
N VAL A 87 -3.26 8.42 -1.16
CA VAL A 87 -2.59 9.57 -1.79
C VAL A 87 -3.11 9.72 -3.22
N VAL A 88 -3.53 10.92 -3.59
CA VAL A 88 -3.96 11.27 -4.94
C VAL A 88 -3.28 12.55 -5.38
N VAL A 89 -2.69 12.53 -6.56
CA VAL A 89 -2.03 13.66 -7.17
C VAL A 89 -2.70 13.97 -8.50
N THR A 90 -3.08 15.25 -8.70
CA THR A 90 -3.69 15.71 -9.94
C THR A 90 -2.97 16.95 -10.46
N TYR A 91 -2.93 17.09 -11.78
CA TYR A 91 -2.39 18.25 -12.48
C TYR A 91 -3.26 18.55 -13.70
N ASN A 92 -3.88 19.72 -13.75
CA ASN A 92 -4.92 20.03 -14.72
C ASN A 92 -5.97 18.89 -14.74
N ASP A 93 -6.26 18.31 -15.91
CA ASP A 93 -7.20 17.20 -16.07
C ASP A 93 -6.51 15.81 -15.99
N ILE A 94 -5.26 15.77 -15.51
CA ILE A 94 -4.46 14.53 -15.40
C ILE A 94 -4.55 13.98 -13.99
N LEU A 95 -4.98 12.74 -13.84
CA LEU A 95 -4.69 11.95 -12.64
C LEU A 95 -3.23 11.53 -12.70
N VAL A 96 -2.36 12.26 -11.99
CA VAL A 96 -0.91 12.00 -11.97
C VAL A 96 -0.62 10.69 -11.29
N ALA A 97 -1.15 10.49 -10.08
CA ALA A 97 -0.95 9.28 -9.29
C ALA A 97 -2.12 8.99 -8.37
N ALA A 98 -2.36 7.70 -8.13
CA ALA A 98 -3.18 7.19 -7.04
C ALA A 98 -2.38 6.12 -6.29
N ILE A 99 -2.31 6.22 -4.96
CA ILE A 99 -1.50 5.32 -4.15
C ILE A 99 -2.34 4.79 -2.99
N GLU A 100 -2.25 3.50 -2.77
CA GLU A 100 -2.86 2.81 -1.64
C GLU A 100 -1.77 2.35 -0.67
N CYS A 101 -1.99 2.60 0.61
CA CYS A 101 -1.13 2.17 1.70
C CYS A 101 -1.88 1.18 2.59
N LYS A 102 -1.33 0.01 2.81
CA LYS A 102 -1.93 -1.03 3.64
C LYS A 102 -0.93 -1.61 4.62
N SER A 103 -1.44 -2.26 5.64
CA SER A 103 -0.61 -3.01 6.58
C SER A 103 -1.28 -4.30 7.02
N GLN A 104 -0.46 -5.24 7.47
CA GLN A 104 -0.88 -6.49 8.09
C GLN A 104 -0.09 -6.70 9.37
N VAL A 105 -0.76 -6.58 10.50
CA VAL A 105 -0.21 -6.84 11.84
C VAL A 105 -1.10 -7.88 12.50
N GLY A 106 -0.55 -9.04 12.81
CA GLY A 106 -1.29 -10.20 13.32
C GLY A 106 -2.34 -10.76 12.33
N SER A 107 -3.09 -11.74 12.78
CA SER A 107 -4.22 -12.38 12.04
C SER A 107 -3.90 -12.71 10.57
N PHE A 108 -2.67 -13.16 10.30
CA PHE A 108 -2.17 -13.34 8.92
C PHE A 108 -3.03 -14.31 8.11
N ALA A 109 -3.43 -15.46 8.69
CA ALA A 109 -4.24 -16.46 8.02
C ALA A 109 -5.59 -15.93 7.54
N ASN A 110 -6.23 -15.11 8.37
CA ASN A 110 -7.58 -14.59 8.07
C ASN A 110 -7.58 -13.45 7.06
N ASN A 111 -6.46 -12.73 6.94
CA ASN A 111 -6.43 -11.49 6.19
C ASN A 111 -5.59 -11.56 4.91
N PHE A 112 -4.72 -12.56 4.72
CA PHE A 112 -3.89 -12.66 3.52
C PHE A 112 -4.73 -12.67 2.23
N ASN A 113 -5.77 -13.50 2.17
CA ASN A 113 -6.65 -13.56 1.01
C ASN A 113 -7.37 -12.23 0.78
N ASN A 114 -7.90 -11.61 1.84
CA ASN A 114 -8.56 -10.31 1.73
C ASN A 114 -7.61 -9.23 1.19
N ARG A 115 -6.34 -9.21 1.65
CA ARG A 115 -5.34 -8.26 1.15
C ARG A 115 -4.98 -8.51 -0.32
N THR A 116 -4.93 -9.78 -0.73
CA THR A 116 -4.71 -10.17 -2.13
C THR A 116 -5.88 -9.69 -3.00
N GLU A 117 -7.11 -9.97 -2.58
CA GLU A 117 -8.33 -9.54 -3.29
C GLU A 117 -8.45 -8.02 -3.38
N GLU A 118 -8.17 -7.30 -2.28
CA GLU A 118 -8.16 -5.83 -2.25
C GLU A 118 -7.12 -5.25 -3.22
N ALA A 119 -5.89 -5.78 -3.21
CA ALA A 119 -4.82 -5.29 -4.08
C ALA A 119 -5.19 -5.47 -5.57
N ILE A 120 -5.60 -6.67 -5.96
CA ILE A 120 -5.98 -6.97 -7.34
C ILE A 120 -7.22 -6.18 -7.74
N GLY A 121 -8.29 -6.23 -6.90
CA GLY A 121 -9.56 -5.56 -7.19
C GLY A 121 -9.43 -4.04 -7.32
N ASN A 122 -8.61 -3.40 -6.48
CA ASN A 122 -8.36 -1.96 -6.56
C ASN A 122 -7.66 -1.56 -7.87
N ALA A 123 -6.65 -2.35 -8.28
CA ALA A 123 -5.93 -2.08 -9.52
C ALA A 123 -6.82 -2.29 -10.74
N VAL A 124 -7.51 -3.42 -10.82
CA VAL A 124 -8.42 -3.74 -11.93
C VAL A 124 -9.53 -2.70 -12.06
N ASP A 125 -10.14 -2.29 -10.94
CA ASP A 125 -11.21 -1.29 -10.94
C ASP A 125 -10.73 0.08 -11.47
N LEU A 126 -9.52 0.51 -11.06
CA LEU A 126 -8.94 1.78 -11.53
C LEU A 126 -8.60 1.71 -13.03
N TRP A 127 -7.98 0.62 -13.50
CA TRP A 127 -7.63 0.48 -14.91
C TRP A 127 -8.87 0.43 -15.80
N ARG A 128 -9.92 -0.25 -15.36
CA ARG A 128 -11.20 -0.26 -16.07
C ARG A 128 -11.89 1.10 -16.09
N ALA A 129 -11.81 1.86 -14.97
CA ALA A 129 -12.30 3.23 -14.93
C ALA A 129 -11.54 4.14 -15.90
N TYR A 130 -10.21 3.99 -15.99
CA TYR A 130 -9.38 4.72 -16.94
C TYR A 130 -9.74 4.35 -18.40
N GLU A 131 -9.83 3.07 -18.73
CA GLU A 131 -10.22 2.59 -20.08
C GLU A 131 -11.61 3.08 -20.50
N ALA A 132 -12.52 3.23 -19.54
CA ALA A 132 -13.85 3.80 -19.75
C ALA A 132 -13.85 5.35 -19.85
N GLY A 133 -12.68 6.00 -19.78
CA GLY A 133 -12.54 7.46 -19.91
C GLY A 133 -12.92 8.26 -18.67
N LEU A 134 -13.09 7.62 -17.50
CA LEU A 134 -13.52 8.30 -16.27
C LEU A 134 -12.38 9.03 -15.55
N LEU A 135 -11.12 8.78 -15.91
CA LEU A 135 -9.92 9.29 -15.23
C LEU A 135 -9.05 10.18 -16.13
N GLY A 136 -9.64 10.78 -17.15
CA GLY A 136 -8.93 11.62 -18.12
C GLY A 136 -8.24 10.81 -19.22
N LYS A 137 -7.45 11.50 -20.07
CA LYS A 137 -6.82 10.89 -21.25
C LYS A 137 -5.42 10.32 -20.98
N THR A 138 -4.69 10.92 -20.05
CA THR A 138 -3.34 10.49 -19.71
C THR A 138 -3.41 9.31 -18.77
N ARG A 139 -2.66 8.23 -19.08
CA ARG A 139 -2.61 7.05 -18.23
C ARG A 139 -2.14 7.44 -16.82
N PRO A 140 -2.94 7.19 -15.77
CA PRO A 140 -2.53 7.43 -14.39
C PRO A 140 -1.37 6.53 -13.99
N TRP A 141 -0.69 6.90 -12.91
CA TRP A 141 0.31 6.07 -12.27
C TRP A 141 -0.27 5.49 -10.98
N LEU A 142 -0.15 4.19 -10.79
CA LEU A 142 -0.73 3.48 -9.66
C LEU A 142 0.36 2.89 -8.78
N GLY A 143 0.37 3.28 -7.49
CA GLY A 143 1.30 2.80 -6.47
C GLY A 143 0.62 1.98 -5.38
N PHE A 144 1.35 0.99 -4.83
CA PHE A 144 0.89 0.18 -3.70
C PHE A 144 1.99 0.01 -2.66
N VAL A 145 1.73 0.42 -1.42
CA VAL A 145 2.69 0.34 -0.32
C VAL A 145 2.13 -0.51 0.80
N PHE A 146 2.91 -1.47 1.26
CA PHE A 146 2.45 -2.44 2.24
C PHE A 146 3.46 -2.69 3.33
N VAL A 147 3.01 -2.61 4.58
CA VAL A 147 3.79 -2.94 5.76
C VAL A 147 3.30 -4.27 6.33
N VAL A 148 4.16 -5.30 6.33
CA VAL A 148 3.88 -6.57 7.00
C VAL A 148 4.67 -6.67 8.29
N GLU A 149 4.01 -7.07 9.37
CA GLU A 149 4.69 -7.32 10.64
C GLU A 149 5.66 -8.50 10.51
N HIS A 150 6.91 -8.28 10.92
CA HIS A 150 7.90 -9.33 11.10
C HIS A 150 7.68 -10.01 12.46
N ALA A 151 7.03 -11.15 12.45
CA ALA A 151 6.70 -11.92 13.64
C ALA A 151 6.68 -13.43 13.30
N PRO A 152 6.75 -14.33 14.29
CA PRO A 152 6.67 -15.78 14.04
C PRO A 152 5.46 -16.18 13.19
N GLY A 153 4.31 -15.51 13.38
CA GLY A 153 3.08 -15.78 12.61
C GLY A 153 3.18 -15.41 11.13
N SER A 154 4.07 -14.47 10.73
CA SER A 154 4.29 -14.11 9.33
C SER A 154 5.48 -14.84 8.70
N THR A 155 6.47 -15.26 9.49
CA THR A 155 7.74 -15.79 8.99
C THR A 155 7.83 -17.32 9.01
N THR A 156 7.01 -17.99 9.85
CA THR A 156 6.98 -19.45 9.90
C THR A 156 6.25 -20.02 8.68
N ILE A 157 6.74 -21.16 8.19
CA ILE A 157 6.09 -21.89 7.09
C ILE A 157 4.65 -22.26 7.48
N VAL A 158 3.72 -21.91 6.62
CA VAL A 158 2.29 -22.22 6.81
C VAL A 158 2.04 -23.65 6.38
N ARG A 159 1.45 -24.44 7.27
CA ARG A 159 0.95 -25.78 6.91
C ARG A 159 -0.43 -25.60 6.26
N ASP A 160 -0.51 -25.96 4.99
CA ASP A 160 -1.78 -25.91 4.28
C ASP A 160 -2.75 -26.95 4.87
N GLN A 161 -3.98 -26.50 5.13
CA GLN A 161 -5.03 -27.35 5.66
C GLN A 161 -5.85 -27.93 4.51
N GLY A 162 -6.02 -29.25 4.51
CA GLY A 162 -6.84 -29.97 3.56
C GLY A 162 -6.10 -30.38 2.27
N LYS A 163 -6.77 -31.20 1.47
CA LYS A 163 -6.34 -31.57 0.12
C LYS A 163 -7.13 -30.72 -0.88
N PRO A 164 -6.52 -29.78 -1.60
CA PRO A 164 -7.21 -29.05 -2.66
C PRO A 164 -7.62 -30.01 -3.78
N LEU A 165 -8.73 -29.72 -4.45
CA LEU A 165 -9.23 -30.52 -5.56
C LEU A 165 -8.25 -30.50 -6.76
N TYR A 166 -7.57 -29.36 -6.94
CA TYR A 166 -6.50 -29.17 -7.93
C TYR A 166 -5.23 -28.75 -7.22
N SER A 167 -4.06 -29.17 -7.72
CA SER A 167 -2.76 -28.78 -7.14
C SER A 167 -2.58 -27.26 -7.24
N PRO A 168 -2.23 -26.59 -6.14
CA PRO A 168 -1.87 -25.17 -6.18
C PRO A 168 -0.57 -24.98 -6.97
N ASP A 169 -0.29 -23.71 -7.33
CA ASP A 169 1.00 -23.35 -7.93
C ASP A 169 2.15 -23.69 -6.96
N PRO A 170 3.14 -24.50 -7.39
CA PRO A 170 4.26 -24.93 -6.56
C PRO A 170 5.07 -23.78 -5.94
N VAL A 171 4.99 -22.57 -6.47
CA VAL A 171 5.66 -21.38 -5.93
C VAL A 171 5.24 -21.09 -4.48
N PHE A 172 4.06 -21.57 -4.06
CA PHE A 172 3.52 -21.42 -2.70
C PHE A 172 3.93 -22.55 -1.75
N ASP A 173 4.59 -23.61 -2.25
CA ASP A 173 5.00 -24.74 -1.42
C ASP A 173 5.96 -24.29 -0.31
N ASN A 174 5.73 -24.75 0.90
CA ASN A 174 6.53 -24.40 2.07
C ASN A 174 6.70 -22.89 2.29
N SER A 175 5.71 -22.09 1.91
CA SER A 175 5.75 -20.64 2.04
C SER A 175 5.25 -20.16 3.42
N SER A 176 5.89 -19.14 3.95
CA SER A 176 5.37 -18.29 5.03
C SER A 176 4.44 -17.19 4.46
N TYR A 177 3.71 -16.45 5.31
CA TYR A 177 2.92 -15.31 4.84
C TYR A 177 3.81 -14.20 4.24
N THR A 178 4.98 -13.93 4.82
CA THR A 178 5.95 -13.00 4.22
C THR A 178 6.32 -13.45 2.81
N ARG A 179 6.60 -14.76 2.61
CA ARG A 179 6.88 -15.31 1.27
C ARG A 179 5.69 -15.19 0.32
N ARG A 180 4.48 -15.43 0.80
CA ARG A 180 3.25 -15.26 -0.01
C ARG A 180 3.03 -13.80 -0.42
N TYR A 181 3.35 -12.82 0.45
CA TYR A 181 3.36 -11.41 0.07
C TYR A 181 4.44 -11.08 -0.96
N GLN A 182 5.64 -11.64 -0.86
CA GLN A 182 6.66 -11.48 -1.90
C GLN A 182 6.15 -11.95 -3.27
N ILE A 183 5.54 -13.13 -3.34
CA ILE A 183 4.97 -13.68 -4.57
C ILE A 183 3.86 -12.75 -5.11
N LEU A 184 2.98 -12.27 -4.25
CA LEU A 184 1.93 -11.34 -4.63
C LEU A 184 2.52 -10.07 -5.25
N PHE A 185 3.47 -9.42 -4.56
CA PHE A 185 4.05 -8.15 -4.99
C PHE A 185 4.85 -8.28 -6.29
N ASP A 186 5.61 -9.35 -6.45
CA ASP A 186 6.29 -9.67 -7.72
C ASP A 186 5.27 -9.74 -8.87
N ARG A 187 4.17 -10.47 -8.68
CA ARG A 187 3.11 -10.60 -9.69
C ARG A 187 2.40 -9.28 -9.98
N LEU A 188 2.06 -8.51 -8.95
CA LEU A 188 1.38 -7.21 -9.13
C LEU A 188 2.17 -6.26 -10.04
N VAL A 189 3.50 -6.23 -9.91
CA VAL A 189 4.36 -5.37 -10.73
C VAL A 189 4.61 -5.99 -12.11
N ARG A 190 4.91 -7.29 -12.18
CA ARG A 190 5.18 -7.98 -13.45
C ARG A 190 3.97 -8.00 -14.38
N GLU A 191 2.78 -8.14 -13.84
CA GLU A 191 1.51 -8.10 -14.58
C GLU A 191 1.03 -6.66 -14.84
N ARG A 192 1.81 -5.64 -14.40
CA ARG A 192 1.50 -4.21 -14.57
C ARG A 192 0.15 -3.80 -13.96
N LEU A 193 -0.27 -4.51 -12.92
CA LEU A 193 -1.41 -4.08 -12.10
C LEU A 193 -1.06 -2.82 -11.31
N TYR A 194 0.20 -2.69 -10.88
CA TYR A 194 0.76 -1.48 -10.31
C TYR A 194 2.00 -1.05 -11.07
N ASP A 195 2.19 0.26 -11.24
CA ASP A 195 3.38 0.84 -11.88
C ASP A 195 4.59 0.76 -10.95
N ALA A 196 4.37 0.83 -9.63
CA ALA A 196 5.33 0.50 -8.61
C ALA A 196 4.64 -0.02 -7.35
N ALA A 197 5.34 -0.87 -6.62
CA ALA A 197 4.90 -1.35 -5.32
C ALA A 197 6.06 -1.32 -4.32
N CYS A 198 5.74 -1.30 -3.02
CA CYS A 198 6.72 -1.36 -1.95
C CYS A 198 6.23 -2.32 -0.86
N LEU A 199 7.04 -3.33 -0.54
CA LEU A 199 6.80 -4.30 0.52
C LEU A 199 7.83 -4.13 1.61
N ILE A 200 7.40 -3.66 2.77
CA ILE A 200 8.24 -3.44 3.95
C ILE A 200 7.89 -4.50 5.00
N SER A 201 8.91 -5.22 5.49
CA SER A 201 8.82 -6.05 6.68
C SER A 201 9.28 -5.23 7.88
N SER A 202 8.51 -5.21 8.97
CA SER A 202 8.79 -4.38 10.14
C SER A 202 8.49 -5.11 11.44
N ALA A 203 9.42 -5.07 12.38
CA ALA A 203 9.22 -5.63 13.71
C ALA A 203 8.49 -4.62 14.63
N LYS A 204 7.66 -5.15 15.52
CA LYS A 204 6.86 -4.30 16.45
C LYS A 204 7.76 -3.42 17.30
N GLY A 205 7.49 -2.11 17.32
CA GLY A 205 8.23 -1.11 18.10
C GLY A 205 9.56 -0.70 17.47
N GLU A 206 9.92 -1.27 16.32
CA GLU A 206 11.11 -0.95 15.55
C GLU A 206 10.74 -0.28 14.23
N GLY A 207 11.73 0.11 13.44
CA GLY A 207 11.54 0.63 12.09
C GLY A 207 11.42 -0.49 11.05
N ILE A 208 12.07 -0.28 9.91
CA ILE A 208 12.18 -1.27 8.85
C ILE A 208 13.09 -2.41 9.34
N TYR A 209 12.56 -3.62 9.35
CA TYR A 209 13.33 -4.83 9.63
C TYR A 209 14.04 -5.32 8.35
N ASP A 210 13.28 -5.39 7.24
CA ASP A 210 13.76 -5.88 5.95
C ASP A 210 12.88 -5.38 4.81
N GLU A 211 13.48 -5.32 3.62
CA GLU A 211 12.81 -5.13 2.34
C GLU A 211 13.01 -6.40 1.51
N PRO A 212 12.09 -7.37 1.61
CA PRO A 212 12.34 -8.75 1.18
C PRO A 212 12.47 -8.94 -0.33
N LEU A 213 12.16 -7.93 -1.13
CA LEU A 213 12.32 -7.92 -2.59
C LEU A 213 12.91 -6.58 -3.05
N PRO A 214 14.12 -6.55 -3.62
CA PRO A 214 14.75 -5.32 -4.09
C PRO A 214 13.90 -4.53 -5.09
N GLU A 215 13.17 -5.22 -5.96
CA GLU A 215 12.32 -4.63 -7.00
C GLU A 215 11.11 -3.88 -6.46
N VAL A 216 10.71 -4.19 -5.21
CA VAL A 216 9.58 -3.54 -4.54
C VAL A 216 10.01 -2.94 -3.20
N SER A 217 11.20 -2.35 -3.18
CA SER A 217 11.77 -1.63 -2.04
C SER A 217 11.35 -0.16 -2.01
N THR A 218 11.61 0.51 -0.89
CA THR A 218 11.43 1.97 -0.74
C THR A 218 12.26 2.73 -1.78
N ARG A 219 13.49 2.26 -2.04
CA ARG A 219 14.36 2.84 -3.05
C ARG A 219 13.75 2.81 -4.45
N ASN A 220 13.18 1.68 -4.84
CA ASN A 220 12.54 1.54 -6.15
C ASN A 220 11.25 2.33 -6.25
N LEU A 221 10.45 2.39 -5.18
CA LEU A 221 9.26 3.23 -5.12
C LEU A 221 9.63 4.70 -5.35
N THR A 222 10.60 5.23 -4.60
CA THR A 222 11.10 6.61 -4.73
C THR A 222 11.63 6.88 -6.15
N ALA A 223 12.38 5.96 -6.74
CA ALA A 223 12.87 6.09 -8.12
C ALA A 223 11.72 6.15 -9.14
N ALA A 224 10.70 5.31 -8.97
CA ALA A 224 9.53 5.28 -9.84
C ALA A 224 8.69 6.57 -9.71
N ILE A 225 8.51 7.10 -8.50
CA ILE A 225 7.85 8.40 -8.26
C ILE A 225 8.64 9.52 -8.92
N THR A 226 9.97 9.54 -8.75
CA THR A 226 10.85 10.54 -9.38
C THR A 226 10.70 10.52 -10.91
N GLY A 227 10.66 9.32 -11.51
CA GLY A 227 10.40 9.17 -12.95
C GLY A 227 9.03 9.69 -13.36
N ARG A 228 7.99 9.45 -12.56
CA ARG A 228 6.64 9.97 -12.82
C ARG A 228 6.59 11.49 -12.70
N VAL A 229 7.24 12.06 -11.69
CA VAL A 229 7.35 13.52 -11.53
C VAL A 229 8.02 14.15 -12.75
N ALA A 230 9.17 13.62 -13.17
CA ALA A 230 9.88 14.09 -14.36
C ALA A 230 9.03 14.00 -15.64
N TYR A 231 8.27 12.91 -15.80
CA TYR A 231 7.35 12.75 -16.92
C TYR A 231 6.28 13.87 -16.96
N ILE A 232 5.67 14.19 -15.82
CA ILE A 232 4.65 15.26 -15.75
C ILE A 232 5.27 16.64 -15.97
N GLN A 233 6.47 16.90 -15.43
CA GLN A 233 7.22 18.13 -15.70
C GLN A 233 7.52 18.31 -17.19
N GLY A 234 7.75 17.23 -17.92
CA GLY A 234 7.94 17.26 -19.36
C GLY A 234 6.68 17.52 -20.19
N LEU A 235 5.49 17.48 -19.57
CA LEU A 235 4.20 17.80 -20.20
C LEU A 235 3.76 19.25 -19.95
N ALA A 236 4.38 19.95 -19.00
CA ALA A 236 4.06 21.32 -18.60
C ALA A 236 4.81 22.32 -19.49
#